data_636ec5c5fa81a27b9b4e203242f2fd91
#
_entry.id   636ec5c5fa81a27b9b4e203242f2fd91
#
_cell.length_a   1.000
_cell.length_b   1.000
_cell.length_c   1.000
_cell.angle_alpha   90.00
_cell.angle_beta   90.00
_cell.angle_gamma   90.00
#
_symmetry.space_group_name_H-M   'P 1'
#
loop_
_entity.id
_entity.type
_entity.pdbx_description
1 polymer ?
#
loop_
_entity_poly.entity_id
_entity_poly.type
_entity_poly.pdbx_seq_one_letter_code
_entity_poly.pdbx_strand_id
1 'polypeptide(L)'
;MCRCNRYTRWPIDGLVLSEVKRNVNALCIQTRVPVILWGPPGIGKTMRTQAIARSLKMSLIEQVCSTWDPTDVGLPVISNGQFVRLAPKWAHDCDDNTLLYLDEFSCTPPAIQASALKIVGERKCGDLALPLRLSIAMSANRADQAAGGWDLAAPMANRMVHLDSSLVTEDWCDGMIGGFPDQKAEKLGKGWEALIPAKRALVTSFIRRFPQHLLALPEDEETQGRTWPSPRSWDFLCRLL
;
A
#
# COMPACT_ATOMS: atom_id res chain seq x y z
N MET A 1 -17.35 -21.84 -27.51
CA MET A 1 -16.38 -20.82 -27.93
C MET A 1 -17.00 -19.46 -27.73
N CYS A 2 -16.76 -18.81 -26.62
CA CYS A 2 -17.11 -17.42 -26.42
C CYS A 2 -15.93 -16.76 -25.73
N ARG A 3 -15.11 -16.07 -26.54
CA ARG A 3 -14.04 -15.19 -26.07
C ARG A 3 -14.70 -13.94 -25.51
N CYS A 4 -14.75 -13.80 -24.21
CA CYS A 4 -15.10 -12.54 -23.57
C CYS A 4 -13.85 -11.91 -22.97
N ASN A 5 -12.98 -11.45 -23.86
CA ASN A 5 -11.82 -10.64 -23.50
C ASN A 5 -12.16 -9.19 -23.92
N ARG A 6 -12.83 -8.44 -23.04
CA ARG A 6 -12.93 -6.99 -23.14
C ARG A 6 -13.01 -6.40 -21.74
N TYR A 7 -11.86 -6.16 -21.13
CA TYR A 7 -11.74 -5.05 -20.22
C TYR A 7 -11.91 -3.79 -21.06
N THR A 8 -13.11 -3.26 -21.09
CA THR A 8 -13.39 -1.95 -21.67
C THR A 8 -12.57 -0.94 -20.89
N ARG A 9 -11.49 -0.43 -21.51
CA ARG A 9 -10.87 0.82 -21.11
C ARG A 9 -11.99 1.86 -21.11
N TRP A 10 -12.34 2.37 -19.95
CA TRP A 10 -13.14 3.57 -19.84
C TRP A 10 -12.26 4.72 -20.37
N PRO A 11 -12.71 5.46 -21.37
CA PRO A 11 -12.00 6.64 -21.82
C PRO A 11 -12.15 7.71 -20.74
N ILE A 12 -11.17 7.83 -19.86
CA ILE A 12 -10.99 9.02 -19.03
C ILE A 12 -10.02 9.91 -19.80
N ASP A 13 -10.48 10.40 -20.94
CA ASP A 13 -9.76 11.38 -21.74
C ASP A 13 -9.82 12.71 -20.98
N GLY A 14 -8.67 13.17 -20.50
CA GLY A 14 -8.45 14.51 -19.99
C GLY A 14 -8.14 14.70 -18.51
N LEU A 15 -8.21 13.67 -17.68
CA LEU A 15 -7.65 13.76 -16.31
C LEU A 15 -6.19 13.34 -16.34
N VAL A 16 -5.30 14.24 -15.88
CA VAL A 16 -3.88 13.94 -15.74
C VAL A 16 -3.75 12.76 -14.77
N LEU A 17 -3.54 11.56 -15.31
CA LEU A 17 -3.43 10.30 -14.57
C LEU A 17 -2.44 10.38 -13.39
N SER A 18 -1.44 11.26 -13.48
CA SER A 18 -0.47 11.55 -12.44
C SER A 18 -1.12 12.21 -11.21
N GLU A 19 -2.08 13.10 -11.40
CA GLU A 19 -2.77 13.83 -10.33
C GLU A 19 -3.77 12.95 -9.59
N VAL A 20 -4.55 12.15 -10.31
CA VAL A 20 -5.47 11.17 -9.73
C VAL A 20 -4.70 10.13 -8.90
N LYS A 21 -3.59 9.60 -9.40
CA LYS A 21 -2.75 8.63 -8.66
C LYS A 21 -2.12 9.24 -7.41
N ARG A 22 -1.71 10.50 -7.46
CA ARG A 22 -1.18 11.23 -6.28
C ARG A 22 -2.25 11.37 -5.19
N ASN A 23 -3.47 11.71 -5.58
CA ASN A 23 -4.58 11.85 -4.66
C ASN A 23 -5.01 10.51 -4.06
N VAL A 24 -5.03 9.41 -4.84
CA VAL A 24 -5.36 8.07 -4.33
C VAL A 24 -4.32 7.58 -3.31
N ASN A 25 -3.01 7.84 -3.50
CA ASN A 25 -2.01 7.49 -2.50
C ASN A 25 -2.26 8.23 -1.16
N ALA A 26 -2.46 9.54 -1.21
CA ALA A 26 -2.76 10.34 -0.03
C ALA A 26 -4.09 9.91 0.63
N LEU A 27 -5.08 9.52 -0.16
CA LEU A 27 -6.35 8.99 0.31
C LEU A 27 -6.16 7.66 1.05
N CYS A 28 -5.40 6.72 0.47
CA CYS A 28 -5.08 5.44 1.12
C CYS A 28 -4.39 5.66 2.48
N ILE A 29 -3.41 6.57 2.55
CA ILE A 29 -2.71 6.91 3.79
C ILE A 29 -3.68 7.46 4.84
N GLN A 30 -4.56 8.39 4.48
CA GLN A 30 -5.53 9.00 5.41
C GLN A 30 -6.61 8.01 5.86
N THR A 31 -7.05 7.10 5.00
CA THR A 31 -8.07 6.10 5.29
C THR A 31 -7.52 4.82 5.94
N ARG A 32 -6.20 4.77 6.16
CA ARG A 32 -5.48 3.61 6.76
C ARG A 32 -5.58 2.34 5.92
N VAL A 33 -5.80 2.49 4.62
CA VAL A 33 -5.73 1.40 3.65
C VAL A 33 -4.28 1.25 3.22
N PRO A 34 -3.66 0.08 3.40
CA PRO A 34 -2.27 -0.12 2.96
C PRO A 34 -2.14 0.08 1.45
N VAL A 35 -1.06 0.72 1.02
CA VAL A 35 -0.82 1.06 -0.38
C VAL A 35 0.61 0.70 -0.78
N ILE A 36 0.79 0.21 -1.99
CA ILE A 36 2.11 -0.06 -2.57
C ILE A 36 2.27 0.68 -3.89
N LEU A 37 3.40 1.39 -4.02
CA LEU A 37 3.78 2.16 -5.20
C LEU A 37 4.76 1.34 -6.05
N TRP A 38 4.33 0.95 -7.24
CA TRP A 38 5.16 0.26 -8.22
C TRP A 38 5.82 1.24 -9.18
N GLY A 39 7.05 0.96 -9.58
CA GLY A 39 7.70 1.71 -10.63
C GLY A 39 9.23 1.58 -10.60
N PRO A 40 9.94 2.00 -11.64
CA PRO A 40 11.38 1.91 -11.73
C PRO A 40 12.09 2.56 -10.54
N PRO A 41 13.31 2.13 -10.19
CA PRO A 41 14.13 2.84 -9.23
C PRO A 41 14.44 4.26 -9.71
N GLY A 42 14.63 5.19 -8.79
CA GLY A 42 15.02 6.57 -9.10
C GLY A 42 13.90 7.52 -9.56
N ILE A 43 12.63 7.08 -9.69
CA ILE A 43 11.51 7.95 -10.12
C ILE A 43 10.89 8.80 -9.00
N GLY A 44 11.48 8.78 -7.79
CA GLY A 44 11.06 9.61 -6.68
C GLY A 44 9.90 9.06 -5.83
N LYS A 45 9.67 7.74 -5.78
CA LYS A 45 8.62 7.11 -4.95
C LYS A 45 8.74 7.50 -3.47
N THR A 46 9.94 7.41 -2.90
CA THR A 46 10.27 7.75 -1.51
C THR A 46 10.02 9.22 -1.24
N MET A 47 10.55 10.12 -2.07
CA MET A 47 10.35 11.56 -1.91
C MET A 47 8.87 11.96 -1.97
N ARG A 48 8.10 11.31 -2.84
CA ARG A 48 6.66 11.53 -2.96
C ARG A 48 5.92 11.13 -1.68
N THR A 49 6.26 9.98 -1.10
CA THR A 49 5.67 9.51 0.17
C THR A 49 6.05 10.43 1.34
N GLN A 50 7.31 10.87 1.41
CA GLN A 50 7.78 11.85 2.39
C GLN A 50 7.03 13.19 2.27
N ALA A 51 6.79 13.67 1.05
CA ALA A 51 6.05 14.91 0.81
C ALA A 51 4.59 14.81 1.27
N ILE A 52 3.93 13.65 1.04
CA ILE A 52 2.58 13.39 1.56
C ILE A 52 2.57 13.38 3.09
N ALA A 53 3.54 12.70 3.74
CA ALA A 53 3.64 12.66 5.20
C ALA A 53 3.78 14.09 5.78
N ARG A 54 4.67 14.91 5.20
CA ARG A 54 4.83 16.33 5.60
C ARG A 54 3.54 17.12 5.43
N SER A 55 2.88 16.99 4.27
CA SER A 55 1.62 17.69 3.98
C SER A 55 0.50 17.33 4.96
N LEU A 56 0.42 16.08 5.37
CA LEU A 56 -0.56 15.57 6.33
C LEU A 56 -0.13 15.78 7.79
N LYS A 57 1.10 16.26 8.04
CA LYS A 57 1.69 16.43 9.37
C LYS A 57 1.78 15.10 10.14
N MET A 58 2.15 14.05 9.46
CA MET A 58 2.35 12.72 10.04
C MET A 58 3.83 12.51 10.39
N SER A 59 4.09 11.77 11.45
CA SER A 59 5.41 11.22 11.74
C SER A 59 5.73 10.16 10.70
N LEU A 60 6.91 10.23 10.08
CA LEU A 60 7.35 9.24 9.10
C LEU A 60 8.39 8.32 9.73
N ILE A 61 8.12 7.03 9.68
CA ILE A 61 9.11 5.98 9.99
C ILE A 61 9.38 5.23 8.69
N GLU A 62 10.63 5.33 8.23
CA GLU A 62 11.07 4.74 6.98
C GLU A 62 11.95 3.52 7.25
N GLN A 63 11.65 2.42 6.57
CA GLN A 63 12.40 1.17 6.67
C GLN A 63 12.76 0.69 5.27
N VAL A 64 14.05 0.47 5.02
CA VAL A 64 14.56 -0.06 3.74
C VAL A 64 14.55 -1.59 3.84
N CYS A 65 13.53 -2.21 3.26
CA CYS A 65 13.27 -3.64 3.45
C CYS A 65 14.27 -4.55 2.73
N SER A 66 14.97 -4.04 1.71
CA SER A 66 16.04 -4.79 1.03
C SER A 66 17.21 -5.16 1.96
N THR A 67 17.36 -4.46 3.09
CA THR A 67 18.39 -4.75 4.09
C THR A 67 17.92 -5.64 5.24
N TRP A 68 16.63 -6.00 5.26
CA TRP A 68 16.05 -6.74 6.36
C TRP A 68 16.49 -8.20 6.39
N ASP A 69 16.69 -8.69 7.61
CA ASP A 69 16.70 -10.10 7.93
C ASP A 69 15.48 -10.50 8.79
N PRO A 70 15.22 -11.80 9.03
CA PRO A 70 14.06 -12.23 9.81
C PRO A 70 13.96 -11.64 11.22
N THR A 71 15.07 -11.19 11.83
CA THR A 71 15.08 -10.60 13.18
C THR A 71 14.59 -9.16 13.18
N ASP A 72 14.64 -8.45 12.02
CA ASP A 72 14.14 -7.08 11.88
C ASP A 72 12.61 -6.99 11.99
N VAL A 73 11.91 -8.10 11.83
CA VAL A 73 10.44 -8.19 12.01
C VAL A 73 10.03 -8.90 13.30
N GLY A 74 11.01 -9.31 14.13
CA GLY A 74 10.77 -9.89 15.45
C GLY A 74 11.87 -10.84 15.89
N LEU A 75 12.74 -10.38 16.77
CA LEU A 75 13.83 -11.19 17.34
C LEU A 75 13.28 -12.24 18.31
N PRO A 76 13.46 -13.54 18.03
CA PRO A 76 13.04 -14.59 18.95
C PRO A 76 13.97 -14.65 20.16
N VAL A 77 13.42 -14.58 21.37
CA VAL A 77 14.15 -14.69 22.63
C VAL A 77 13.39 -15.56 23.62
N ILE A 78 14.09 -16.09 24.60
CA ILE A 78 13.49 -16.77 25.76
C ILE A 78 13.42 -15.75 26.90
N SER A 79 12.23 -15.44 27.38
CA SER A 79 11.98 -14.58 28.52
C SER A 79 11.07 -15.29 29.52
N ASN A 80 11.50 -15.40 30.78
CA ASN A 80 10.77 -16.10 31.84
C ASN A 80 10.33 -17.55 31.46
N GLY A 81 11.20 -18.28 30.74
CA GLY A 81 10.92 -19.63 30.27
C GLY A 81 9.91 -19.73 29.12
N GLN A 82 9.49 -18.61 28.57
CA GLN A 82 8.58 -18.53 27.41
C GLN A 82 9.32 -18.02 26.17
N PHE A 83 8.92 -18.53 25.02
CA PHE A 83 9.40 -18.03 23.74
C PHE A 83 8.61 -16.78 23.36
N VAL A 84 9.29 -15.63 23.24
CA VAL A 84 8.69 -14.35 22.83
C VAL A 84 9.44 -13.78 21.63
N ARG A 85 8.77 -12.94 20.84
CA ARG A 85 9.36 -12.22 19.71
C ARG A 85 9.40 -10.73 20.01
N LEU A 86 10.61 -10.22 20.31
CA LEU A 86 10.82 -8.80 20.58
C LEU A 86 10.70 -7.99 19.30
N ALA A 87 9.91 -6.93 19.35
CA ALA A 87 9.80 -5.97 18.27
C ALA A 87 11.04 -5.06 18.22
N PRO A 88 11.48 -4.62 17.02
CA PRO A 88 12.54 -3.64 16.87
C PRO A 88 12.09 -2.24 17.35
N LYS A 89 13.07 -1.37 17.58
CA LYS A 89 12.84 -0.02 18.11
C LYS A 89 11.84 0.77 17.26
N TRP A 90 11.94 0.72 15.93
CA TRP A 90 11.04 1.47 15.05
C TRP A 90 9.57 1.12 15.26
N ALA A 91 9.26 -0.13 15.63
CA ALA A 91 7.90 -0.57 15.89
C ALA A 91 7.33 0.03 17.19
N HIS A 92 8.17 0.24 18.21
CA HIS A 92 7.81 0.92 19.45
C HIS A 92 7.64 2.43 19.25
N ASP A 93 8.33 3.02 18.27
CA ASP A 93 8.24 4.45 17.96
C ASP A 93 6.95 4.80 17.17
N CYS A 94 6.19 3.80 16.69
CA CYS A 94 4.93 4.01 15.97
C CYS A 94 3.82 4.50 16.90
N ASP A 95 3.07 5.50 16.44
CA ASP A 95 1.85 6.01 17.07
C ASP A 95 0.68 6.08 16.06
N ASP A 96 -0.48 6.56 16.50
CA ASP A 96 -1.68 6.71 15.65
C ASP A 96 -1.55 7.76 14.54
N ASN A 97 -0.55 8.65 14.61
CA ASN A 97 -0.24 9.64 13.58
C ASN A 97 0.97 9.25 12.72
N THR A 98 1.45 8.03 12.83
CA THR A 98 2.62 7.57 12.09
C THR A 98 2.23 7.04 10.71
N LEU A 99 3.04 7.40 9.71
CA LEU A 99 3.13 6.72 8.43
C LEU A 99 4.38 5.81 8.45
N LEU A 100 4.15 4.51 8.48
CA LEU A 100 5.21 3.51 8.28
C LEU A 100 5.42 3.32 6.78
N TYR A 101 6.60 3.65 6.30
CA TYR A 101 6.98 3.49 4.91
C TYR A 101 8.01 2.36 4.76
N LEU A 102 7.62 1.33 4.03
CA LEU A 102 8.43 0.15 3.75
C LEU A 102 8.99 0.25 2.32
N ASP A 103 10.21 0.75 2.20
CA ASP A 103 10.85 0.98 0.90
C ASP A 103 11.51 -0.29 0.37
N GLU A 104 11.59 -0.43 -0.96
CA GLU A 104 12.20 -1.55 -1.67
C GLU A 104 11.62 -2.93 -1.27
N PHE A 105 10.32 -3.00 -0.98
CA PHE A 105 9.70 -4.20 -0.44
C PHE A 105 9.79 -5.42 -1.36
N SER A 106 9.77 -5.22 -2.69
CA SER A 106 9.95 -6.32 -3.67
C SER A 106 11.35 -6.93 -3.67
N CYS A 107 12.35 -6.25 -3.10
CA CYS A 107 13.70 -6.79 -2.95
C CYS A 107 13.84 -7.70 -1.71
N THR A 108 12.75 -7.88 -0.96
CA THR A 108 12.73 -8.67 0.28
C THR A 108 12.46 -10.14 -0.02
N PRO A 109 13.27 -11.08 0.49
CA PRO A 109 13.05 -12.51 0.30
C PRO A 109 11.66 -12.97 0.79
N PRO A 110 11.06 -14.02 0.19
CA PRO A 110 9.71 -14.49 0.52
C PRO A 110 9.49 -14.79 2.00
N ALA A 111 10.51 -15.30 2.71
CA ALA A 111 10.42 -15.58 4.15
C ALA A 111 10.20 -14.31 4.99
N ILE A 112 10.82 -13.21 4.61
CA ILE A 112 10.66 -11.91 5.27
C ILE A 112 9.32 -11.28 4.86
N GLN A 113 8.92 -11.38 3.58
CA GLN A 113 7.59 -10.97 3.14
C GLN A 113 6.49 -11.67 3.96
N ALA A 114 6.63 -12.98 4.20
CA ALA A 114 5.69 -13.75 5.03
C ALA A 114 5.65 -13.22 6.48
N SER A 115 6.78 -12.84 7.05
CA SER A 115 6.84 -12.23 8.39
C SER A 115 6.19 -10.85 8.43
N ALA A 116 6.39 -10.04 7.40
CA ALA A 116 5.78 -8.72 7.24
C ALA A 116 4.25 -8.76 7.04
N LEU A 117 3.68 -9.93 6.67
CA LEU A 117 2.21 -10.12 6.62
C LEU A 117 1.51 -9.75 7.92
N LYS A 118 2.15 -10.00 9.08
CA LYS A 118 1.59 -9.63 10.39
C LYS A 118 1.55 -8.11 10.58
N ILE A 119 2.55 -7.39 10.09
CA ILE A 119 2.61 -5.93 10.17
C ILE A 119 1.46 -5.34 9.36
N VAL A 120 1.29 -5.75 8.11
CA VAL A 120 0.28 -5.20 7.20
C VAL A 120 -1.12 -5.66 7.53
N GLY A 121 -1.29 -6.97 7.82
CA GLY A 121 -2.60 -7.60 7.98
C GLY A 121 -3.13 -7.59 9.41
N GLU A 122 -2.28 -7.75 10.41
CA GLU A 122 -2.66 -7.92 11.80
C GLU A 122 -2.26 -6.75 12.69
N ARG A 123 -1.52 -5.77 12.16
CA ARG A 123 -0.96 -4.67 12.95
C ARG A 123 -0.12 -5.20 14.12
N LYS A 124 0.76 -6.16 13.85
CA LYS A 124 1.69 -6.74 14.82
C LYS A 124 3.10 -6.80 14.26
N CYS A 125 4.09 -6.46 15.09
CA CYS A 125 5.51 -6.67 14.82
C CYS A 125 6.10 -7.48 15.96
N GLY A 126 6.62 -8.67 15.68
CA GLY A 126 6.88 -9.64 16.74
C GLY A 126 5.59 -9.90 17.55
N ASP A 127 5.66 -9.73 18.88
CA ASP A 127 4.51 -9.83 19.78
C ASP A 127 3.90 -8.45 20.13
N LEU A 128 4.50 -7.36 19.64
CA LEU A 128 4.01 -6.00 19.86
C LEU A 128 2.81 -5.71 18.95
N ALA A 129 1.70 -5.26 19.55
CA ALA A 129 0.59 -4.67 18.80
C ALA A 129 0.94 -3.26 18.34
N LEU A 130 0.85 -3.00 17.04
CA LEU A 130 1.04 -1.68 16.46
C LEU A 130 -0.26 -0.85 16.57
N PRO A 131 -0.14 0.49 16.54
CA PRO A 131 -1.31 1.37 16.62
C PRO A 131 -2.36 1.04 15.55
N LEU A 132 -3.65 1.08 15.92
CA LEU A 132 -4.75 0.76 15.01
C LEU A 132 -4.88 1.78 13.87
N ARG A 133 -4.50 3.03 14.12
CA ARG A 133 -4.53 4.12 13.13
C ARG A 133 -3.22 4.31 12.38
N LEU A 134 -2.25 3.42 12.56
CA LEU A 134 -1.00 3.40 11.79
C LEU A 134 -1.29 3.35 10.30
N SER A 135 -0.76 4.28 9.52
CA SER A 135 -0.79 4.21 8.06
C SER A 135 0.39 3.41 7.55
N ILE A 136 0.19 2.63 6.50
CA ILE A 136 1.27 1.85 5.87
C ILE A 136 1.30 2.16 4.38
N ALA A 137 2.46 2.58 3.92
CA ALA A 137 2.77 2.71 2.50
C ALA A 137 4.03 1.92 2.18
N MET A 138 4.12 1.41 0.97
CA MET A 138 5.26 0.63 0.49
C MET A 138 5.71 1.12 -0.87
N SER A 139 6.96 0.84 -1.21
CA SER A 139 7.42 0.91 -2.59
C SER A 139 7.93 -0.44 -3.06
N ALA A 140 7.81 -0.66 -4.36
CA ALA A 140 8.31 -1.85 -5.02
C ALA A 140 8.80 -1.50 -6.44
N ASN A 141 9.73 -2.28 -6.92
CA ASN A 141 10.14 -2.28 -8.32
C ASN A 141 9.60 -3.58 -8.95
N ARG A 142 9.23 -3.53 -10.24
CA ARG A 142 8.84 -4.74 -10.96
C ARG A 142 10.04 -5.66 -11.12
N ALA A 143 9.83 -6.97 -11.17
CA ALA A 143 10.90 -7.94 -11.29
C ALA A 143 11.76 -7.74 -12.58
N ASP A 144 11.14 -7.25 -13.66
CA ASP A 144 11.83 -6.89 -14.91
C ASP A 144 12.68 -5.61 -14.81
N GLN A 145 12.50 -4.82 -13.75
CA GLN A 145 13.16 -3.51 -13.55
C GLN A 145 14.14 -3.50 -12.38
N ALA A 146 14.22 -4.57 -11.60
CA ALA A 146 15.11 -4.69 -10.45
C ALA A 146 15.88 -6.00 -10.50
N ALA A 147 17.22 -5.91 -10.54
CA ALA A 147 18.06 -7.09 -10.34
C ALA A 147 17.82 -7.65 -8.93
N GLY A 148 17.33 -8.89 -8.83
CA GLY A 148 17.08 -9.57 -7.55
C GLY A 148 15.73 -9.27 -6.90
N GLY A 149 14.76 -8.71 -7.63
CA GLY A 149 13.40 -8.52 -7.14
C GLY A 149 12.63 -9.85 -7.03
N TRP A 150 11.74 -9.94 -6.04
CA TRP A 150 10.82 -11.06 -5.84
C TRP A 150 9.39 -10.58 -6.13
N ASP A 151 8.58 -11.47 -6.69
CA ASP A 151 7.15 -11.21 -6.80
C ASP A 151 6.51 -11.19 -5.41
N LEU A 152 5.44 -10.40 -5.27
CA LEU A 152 4.67 -10.40 -4.03
C LEU A 152 3.90 -11.71 -3.92
N ALA A 153 4.03 -12.36 -2.76
CA ALA A 153 3.16 -13.47 -2.44
C ALA A 153 1.69 -13.02 -2.48
N ALA A 154 0.82 -13.84 -3.09
CA ALA A 154 -0.61 -13.55 -3.26
C ALA A 154 -1.32 -13.08 -1.95
N PRO A 155 -1.04 -13.66 -0.75
CA PRO A 155 -1.62 -13.17 0.48
C PRO A 155 -1.19 -11.75 0.84
N MET A 156 0.03 -11.32 0.48
CA MET A 156 0.51 -9.96 0.69
C MET A 156 -0.13 -9.01 -0.32
N ALA A 157 -0.13 -9.38 -1.60
CA ALA A 157 -0.66 -8.57 -2.68
C ALA A 157 -2.12 -8.14 -2.44
N ASN A 158 -2.98 -9.04 -1.99
CA ASN A 158 -4.39 -8.73 -1.72
C ASN A 158 -4.65 -8.01 -0.38
N ARG A 159 -3.59 -7.51 0.29
CA ARG A 159 -3.69 -6.69 1.51
C ARG A 159 -3.42 -5.21 1.25
N MET A 160 -3.22 -4.81 0.01
CA MET A 160 -2.81 -3.45 -0.36
C MET A 160 -3.55 -2.96 -1.59
N VAL A 161 -3.64 -1.65 -1.75
CA VAL A 161 -3.97 -0.99 -3.01
C VAL A 161 -2.68 -0.84 -3.80
N HIS A 162 -2.69 -1.26 -5.06
CA HIS A 162 -1.53 -1.18 -5.95
C HIS A 162 -1.65 0.03 -6.87
N LEU A 163 -0.65 0.90 -6.84
CA LEU A 163 -0.56 2.08 -7.68
C LEU A 163 0.72 2.02 -8.54
N ASP A 164 0.56 2.08 -9.85
CA ASP A 164 1.71 2.18 -10.74
C ASP A 164 2.17 3.65 -10.82
N SER A 165 3.42 3.90 -10.51
CA SER A 165 4.08 5.19 -10.66
C SER A 165 4.81 5.24 -11.99
N SER A 166 4.61 6.33 -12.72
CA SER A 166 5.34 6.65 -13.95
C SER A 166 5.95 8.04 -13.84
N LEU A 167 7.03 8.26 -14.52
CA LEU A 167 7.63 9.58 -14.69
C LEU A 167 7.05 10.22 -15.96
N VAL A 168 6.60 11.47 -15.85
CA VAL A 168 6.22 12.30 -16.98
C VAL A 168 7.39 13.24 -17.24
N THR A 169 7.92 13.24 -18.46
CA THR A 169 9.13 14.00 -18.81
C THR A 169 8.95 15.49 -18.57
N GLU A 170 7.80 16.04 -18.98
CA GLU A 170 7.47 17.46 -18.82
C GLU A 170 7.42 17.84 -17.34
N ASP A 171 6.71 17.06 -16.50
CA ASP A 171 6.65 17.30 -15.04
C ASP A 171 8.05 17.30 -14.41
N TRP A 172 8.94 16.43 -14.88
CA TRP A 172 10.30 16.36 -14.39
C TRP A 172 11.14 17.56 -14.84
N CYS A 173 11.05 17.95 -16.10
CA CYS A 173 11.76 19.12 -16.64
C CYS A 173 11.31 20.40 -15.92
N ASP A 174 10.02 20.60 -15.76
CA ASP A 174 9.45 21.74 -15.05
C ASP A 174 9.91 21.77 -13.59
N GLY A 175 9.95 20.61 -12.94
CA GLY A 175 10.44 20.46 -11.58
C GLY A 175 11.94 20.79 -11.45
N MET A 176 12.76 20.44 -12.45
CA MET A 176 14.18 20.73 -12.45
C MET A 176 14.47 22.24 -12.68
N ILE A 177 13.63 22.93 -13.43
CA ILE A 177 13.80 24.37 -13.72
C ILE A 177 13.21 25.23 -12.60
N GLY A 178 11.97 24.94 -12.19
CA GLY A 178 11.19 25.76 -11.26
C GLY A 178 11.17 25.26 -9.80
N GLY A 179 11.80 24.11 -9.53
CA GLY A 179 11.68 23.37 -8.28
C GLY A 179 10.47 22.45 -8.30
N PHE A 180 10.59 21.30 -7.65
CA PHE A 180 9.46 20.37 -7.50
C PHE A 180 8.46 20.95 -6.50
N PRO A 181 7.20 21.18 -6.89
CA PRO A 181 6.21 21.75 -6.00
C PRO A 181 5.96 20.80 -4.82
N ASP A 182 5.76 21.38 -3.63
CA ASP A 182 5.31 20.63 -2.48
C ASP A 182 4.01 19.89 -2.82
N GLN A 183 4.01 18.58 -2.66
CA GLN A 183 2.81 17.78 -2.86
C GLN A 183 1.83 18.06 -1.73
N LYS A 184 0.85 18.91 -2.00
CA LYS A 184 -0.25 19.16 -1.06
C LYS A 184 -1.25 18.01 -1.16
N ALA A 185 -1.26 17.16 -0.14
CA ALA A 185 -2.33 16.18 0.01
C ALA A 185 -3.61 16.91 0.42
N GLU A 186 -4.67 16.71 -0.34
CA GLU A 186 -5.99 17.18 0.08
C GLU A 186 -6.42 16.41 1.33
N LYS A 187 -6.77 17.15 2.38
CA LYS A 187 -7.18 16.52 3.65
C LYS A 187 -8.62 16.09 3.59
N LEU A 188 -8.87 14.88 4.04
CA LEU A 188 -10.24 14.41 4.25
C LEU A 188 -10.97 15.29 5.27
N GLY A 189 -12.23 15.56 5.01
CA GLY A 189 -13.10 16.29 5.94
C GLY A 189 -13.20 15.58 7.29
N LYS A 190 -13.35 16.35 8.37
CA LYS A 190 -13.59 15.75 9.70
C LYS A 190 -14.84 14.88 9.67
N GLY A 191 -14.75 13.68 10.25
CA GLY A 191 -15.89 12.77 10.34
C GLY A 191 -16.18 11.99 9.04
N TRP A 192 -15.23 11.93 8.12
CA TRP A 192 -15.36 11.14 6.89
C TRP A 192 -15.74 9.67 7.16
N GLU A 193 -15.32 9.11 8.30
CA GLU A 193 -15.67 7.76 8.72
C GLU A 193 -17.18 7.55 8.86
N ALA A 194 -17.94 8.61 9.14
CA ALA A 194 -19.42 8.54 9.23
C ALA A 194 -20.08 8.24 7.87
N LEU A 195 -19.37 8.42 6.74
CA LEU A 195 -19.85 8.09 5.41
C LEU A 195 -19.67 6.60 5.05
N ILE A 196 -18.80 5.87 5.77
CA ILE A 196 -18.50 4.46 5.48
C ILE A 196 -19.75 3.56 5.47
N PRO A 197 -20.73 3.67 6.39
CA PRO A 197 -21.94 2.84 6.35
C PRO A 197 -22.74 3.00 5.05
N ALA A 198 -22.87 4.23 4.55
CA ALA A 198 -23.55 4.48 3.26
C ALA A 198 -22.79 3.87 2.07
N LYS A 199 -21.45 3.96 2.09
CA LYS A 199 -20.60 3.33 1.07
C LYS A 199 -20.67 1.80 1.12
N ARG A 200 -20.71 1.22 2.32
CA ARG A 200 -20.96 -0.21 2.51
C ARG A 200 -22.31 -0.65 1.94
N ALA A 201 -23.37 0.12 2.15
CA ALA A 201 -24.67 -0.17 1.56
C ALA A 201 -24.64 -0.21 0.04
N LEU A 202 -23.93 0.76 -0.59
CA LEU A 202 -23.72 0.81 -2.03
C LEU A 202 -22.99 -0.43 -2.55
N VAL A 203 -21.83 -0.76 -1.96
CA VAL A 203 -21.03 -1.93 -2.33
C VAL A 203 -21.80 -3.23 -2.11
N THR A 204 -22.52 -3.35 -0.98
CA THR A 204 -23.33 -4.53 -0.68
C THR A 204 -24.46 -4.71 -1.72
N SER A 205 -25.10 -3.63 -2.14
CA SER A 205 -26.14 -3.68 -3.17
C SER A 205 -25.57 -4.15 -4.51
N PHE A 206 -24.38 -3.69 -4.88
CA PHE A 206 -23.67 -4.17 -6.08
C PHE A 206 -23.37 -5.65 -5.99
N ILE A 207 -22.79 -6.12 -4.87
CA ILE A 207 -22.42 -7.54 -4.68
C ILE A 207 -23.65 -8.45 -4.65
N ARG A 208 -24.78 -7.99 -4.06
CA ARG A 208 -26.04 -8.76 -4.10
C ARG A 208 -26.55 -8.98 -5.52
N ARG A 209 -26.38 -7.98 -6.38
CA ARG A 209 -26.75 -8.06 -7.80
C ARG A 209 -25.78 -8.88 -8.64
N PHE A 210 -24.49 -8.88 -8.27
CA PHE A 210 -23.41 -9.49 -9.01
C PHE A 210 -22.51 -10.33 -8.06
N PRO A 211 -23.02 -11.44 -7.48
CA PRO A 211 -22.33 -12.19 -6.44
C PRO A 211 -21.00 -12.82 -6.90
N GLN A 212 -20.83 -13.05 -8.21
CA GLN A 212 -19.59 -13.55 -8.81
C GLN A 212 -18.40 -12.60 -8.61
N HIS A 213 -18.63 -11.33 -8.31
CA HIS A 213 -17.57 -10.35 -8.04
C HIS A 213 -17.17 -10.26 -6.58
N LEU A 214 -17.81 -11.00 -5.66
CA LEU A 214 -17.41 -11.00 -4.26
C LEU A 214 -16.00 -11.56 -4.07
N LEU A 215 -15.69 -12.65 -4.78
CA LEU A 215 -14.39 -13.29 -4.75
C LEU A 215 -14.06 -13.78 -6.16
N ALA A 216 -13.00 -13.25 -6.74
CA ALA A 216 -12.51 -13.61 -8.06
C ALA A 216 -10.98 -13.71 -8.01
N LEU A 217 -10.48 -14.87 -7.52
CA LEU A 217 -9.05 -15.16 -7.50
C LEU A 217 -8.56 -15.33 -8.95
N PRO A 218 -7.53 -14.60 -9.38
CA PRO A 218 -6.92 -14.80 -10.70
C PRO A 218 -6.32 -16.21 -10.84
N GLU A 219 -6.34 -16.74 -12.06
CA GLU A 219 -5.78 -18.07 -12.36
C GLU A 219 -4.26 -18.03 -12.59
N ASP A 220 -3.75 -16.89 -13.08
CA ASP A 220 -2.33 -16.73 -13.37
C ASP A 220 -1.57 -16.07 -12.23
N GLU A 221 -0.31 -16.47 -12.06
CA GLU A 221 0.57 -16.01 -10.96
C GLU A 221 0.88 -14.51 -11.04
N GLU A 222 0.99 -13.94 -12.25
CA GLU A 222 1.31 -12.53 -12.42
C GLU A 222 0.18 -11.64 -11.88
N THR A 223 -1.07 -11.96 -12.20
CA THR A 223 -2.23 -11.23 -11.66
C THR A 223 -2.47 -11.52 -10.18
N GLN A 224 -2.05 -12.69 -9.65
CA GLN A 224 -2.07 -12.95 -8.20
C GLN A 224 -1.07 -12.08 -7.43
N GLY A 225 -0.03 -11.55 -8.06
CA GLY A 225 0.87 -10.54 -7.50
C GLY A 225 0.24 -9.14 -7.33
N ARG A 226 -1.06 -8.99 -7.65
CA ARG A 226 -1.84 -7.75 -7.54
C ARG A 226 -3.09 -7.95 -6.67
N THR A 227 -3.85 -6.89 -6.42
CA THR A 227 -5.15 -6.97 -5.72
C THR A 227 -6.21 -7.53 -6.65
N TRP A 228 -7.01 -8.45 -6.15
CA TRP A 228 -8.21 -8.98 -6.82
C TRP A 228 -9.48 -8.78 -5.98
N PRO A 229 -10.66 -8.91 -6.58
CA PRO A 229 -11.92 -8.85 -5.84
C PRO A 229 -11.97 -9.88 -4.70
N SER A 230 -12.14 -9.39 -3.49
CA SER A 230 -12.25 -10.18 -2.26
C SER A 230 -13.01 -9.39 -1.20
N PRO A 231 -13.58 -10.01 -0.17
CA PRO A 231 -14.23 -9.27 0.92
C PRO A 231 -13.35 -8.15 1.51
N ARG A 232 -12.02 -8.34 1.55
CA ARG A 232 -11.07 -7.34 2.04
C ARG A 232 -10.94 -6.15 1.09
N SER A 233 -10.74 -6.39 -0.21
CA SER A 233 -10.59 -5.32 -1.20
C SER A 233 -11.89 -4.52 -1.35
N TRP A 234 -13.05 -5.14 -1.13
CA TRP A 234 -14.34 -4.45 -1.06
C TRP A 234 -14.46 -3.56 0.18
N ASP A 235 -13.93 -3.97 1.35
CA ASP A 235 -13.87 -3.08 2.53
C ASP A 235 -12.92 -1.89 2.27
N PHE A 236 -11.79 -2.12 1.62
CA PHE A 236 -10.91 -1.02 1.20
C PHE A 236 -11.65 -0.03 0.30
N LEU A 237 -12.37 -0.52 -0.70
CA LEU A 237 -13.17 0.34 -1.59
C LEU A 237 -14.18 1.19 -0.80
N CYS A 238 -14.85 0.63 0.21
CA CYS A 238 -15.79 1.39 1.05
C CYS A 238 -15.13 2.55 1.80
N ARG A 239 -13.84 2.48 2.08
CA ARG A 239 -13.09 3.55 2.74
C ARG A 239 -12.53 4.58 1.74
N LEU A 240 -12.38 4.20 0.48
CA LEU A 240 -11.82 5.04 -0.58
C LEU A 240 -12.90 5.78 -1.39
N LEU A 241 -14.16 5.37 -1.31
CA LEU A 241 -15.31 6.06 -1.91
C LEU A 241 -15.77 7.24 -1.06
#